data_0b032114267fa901092a0a105008d498
#
_entry.id   0b032114267fa901092a0a105008d498
#
_cell.length_a   1.000
_cell.length_b   1.000
_cell.length_c   1.000
_cell.angle_alpha   90.00
_cell.angle_beta   90.00
_cell.angle_gamma   90.00
#
_symmetry.space_group_name_H-M   'P 1'
#
loop_
_entity.id
_entity.type
_entity.pdbx_description
1 polymer ?
#
loop_
_entity_poly.entity_id
_entity_poly.type
_entity_poly.pdbx_seq_one_letter_code
_entity_poly.pdbx_strand_id
1 'polypeptide(L)'
;YLYRLQEEPDTWPQQGLKVLAVAARTYTLSCIARGKHAGSGYDVCPYGSCCQAFNEQINPGNHPNTVAAINATAGEIITYGGQPIIAAYSSCCGGYTAGCDEAWGGTPVAYLSPVPDDACTPDKSHNWHVTLTWDQLQAKLNASGDTAIGTLYGFQIVSRGVSGRVLKIRVDGSSGSKTVSGNIFASVVGMETNFFDVAQPNFDEYLLIQNPGDTDAHCTLTYMLPGGGNTSETCTVGAHSRFTIFMNEHVPDSEVSIKVESDEPVVSERAMYFNFQGSGRTDGHACMGVKDPSKKWYFAEGYTGGNFDTFILVQNPNDAWANLSASYLGNDGEADTFQYSLAPKSRMTIWMDREPGLDDGEFSTELDCDQPVIAERAMYFSDSQGRSGGTASQGAQEPSSSWYFAEGYTAEDFDTWILLGNANSTPTVATLTFMLPDTSTKELKVEVPARSRLSVHADNLPGLEATEFSTRVESEAPIVAERAMYFNYHQKDGGHDVMGINQLSDKWYFAEGYTAGDFDTYILLQNPNDSDTTANLTYMLGNGGTIGQEVTIGAHSRYTVHVDAVPGMEQIEFSTAIQSGAPIVAERAMYFNYRNRNGGSCAEATSSPATTWYFAEGYTGS
;
A
#
# COMPACT_ATOMS: atom_id res chain seq x y z
N TYR A 1 -21.75 -49.92 18.65
CA TYR A 1 -21.66 -48.50 18.36
C TYR A 1 -20.51 -48.23 17.39
N LEU A 2 -19.24 -48.55 17.71
CA LEU A 2 -18.05 -48.24 16.91
C LEU A 2 -18.12 -48.81 15.48
N TYR A 3 -18.72 -49.97 15.26
CA TYR A 3 -18.87 -50.56 13.93
C TYR A 3 -19.69 -49.70 12.94
N ARG A 4 -20.37 -48.69 13.41
CA ARG A 4 -21.23 -47.79 12.61
C ARG A 4 -20.77 -46.35 12.65
N LEU A 5 -19.56 -46.10 13.12
CA LEU A 5 -18.86 -44.83 12.93
C LEU A 5 -18.11 -44.90 11.61
N GLN A 6 -18.40 -44.01 10.69
CA GLN A 6 -17.74 -43.95 9.40
C GLN A 6 -17.01 -42.64 9.30
N GLU A 7 -15.91 -42.55 10.03
CA GLU A 7 -15.06 -41.37 10.05
C GLU A 7 -13.99 -41.48 8.96
N GLU A 8 -13.51 -42.72 8.66
CA GLU A 8 -12.46 -42.99 7.68
C GLU A 8 -12.78 -44.18 6.77
N PRO A 9 -12.24 -44.20 5.52
CA PRO A 9 -12.43 -45.28 4.58
C PRO A 9 -11.84 -46.61 5.09
N ASP A 10 -12.54 -47.72 4.84
CA ASP A 10 -12.07 -49.08 5.20
C ASP A 10 -10.74 -49.50 4.51
N THR A 11 -10.32 -48.72 3.51
CA THR A 11 -9.05 -48.91 2.77
C THR A 11 -7.83 -48.34 3.47
N TRP A 12 -8.02 -47.62 4.59
CA TRP A 12 -6.92 -47.08 5.37
C TRP A 12 -5.98 -48.16 5.91
N PRO A 13 -4.69 -47.82 6.17
CA PRO A 13 -3.76 -48.73 6.82
C PRO A 13 -4.32 -49.25 8.13
N GLN A 14 -4.16 -50.55 8.39
CA GLN A 14 -4.72 -51.24 9.55
C GLN A 14 -4.33 -50.55 10.90
N GLN A 15 -3.13 -49.95 10.99
CA GLN A 15 -2.70 -49.26 12.19
C GLN A 15 -3.46 -47.93 12.38
N GLY A 16 -3.75 -47.20 11.31
CA GLY A 16 -4.58 -45.99 11.38
C GLY A 16 -5.99 -46.30 11.85
N LEU A 17 -6.62 -47.36 11.29
CA LEU A 17 -7.95 -47.81 11.74
C LEU A 17 -7.95 -48.24 13.22
N LYS A 18 -6.87 -48.88 13.73
CA LYS A 18 -6.72 -49.19 15.17
C LYS A 18 -6.64 -47.97 16.05
N VAL A 19 -5.83 -46.96 15.65
CA VAL A 19 -5.70 -45.67 16.38
C VAL A 19 -7.07 -45.01 16.46
N LEU A 20 -7.79 -44.90 15.34
CA LEU A 20 -9.13 -44.32 15.30
C LEU A 20 -10.11 -45.10 16.18
N ALA A 21 -10.09 -46.46 16.16
CA ALA A 21 -10.96 -47.28 17.00
C ALA A 21 -10.73 -47.03 18.51
N VAL A 22 -9.47 -46.89 18.94
CA VAL A 22 -9.12 -46.53 20.33
C VAL A 22 -9.55 -45.11 20.67
N ALA A 23 -9.28 -44.13 19.80
CA ALA A 23 -9.67 -42.74 20.01
C ALA A 23 -11.21 -42.59 20.11
N ALA A 24 -11.94 -43.12 19.16
CA ALA A 24 -13.41 -43.08 19.11
C ALA A 24 -14.06 -43.75 20.34
N ARG A 25 -13.54 -44.91 20.75
CA ARG A 25 -13.98 -45.57 21.99
C ARG A 25 -13.73 -44.73 23.23
N THR A 26 -12.54 -44.16 23.32
CA THR A 26 -12.15 -43.31 24.44
C THR A 26 -13.03 -42.06 24.52
N TYR A 27 -13.27 -41.41 23.39
CA TYR A 27 -14.15 -40.24 23.30
C TYR A 27 -15.58 -40.58 23.76
N THR A 28 -16.14 -41.68 23.29
CA THR A 28 -17.46 -42.16 23.72
C THR A 28 -17.53 -42.35 25.22
N LEU A 29 -16.56 -43.09 25.80
CA LEU A 29 -16.51 -43.31 27.25
C LEU A 29 -16.30 -42.03 28.05
N SER A 30 -15.53 -41.07 27.51
CA SER A 30 -15.36 -39.75 28.09
C SER A 30 -16.68 -38.95 28.10
N CYS A 31 -17.50 -39.04 27.07
CA CYS A 31 -18.83 -38.42 27.02
C CYS A 31 -19.76 -39.01 28.13
N ILE A 32 -19.73 -40.32 28.27
CA ILE A 32 -20.50 -41.05 29.30
C ILE A 32 -20.02 -40.63 30.72
N ALA A 33 -18.72 -40.71 30.95
CA ALA A 33 -18.13 -40.41 32.26
C ALA A 33 -18.38 -38.96 32.72
N ARG A 34 -18.46 -38.02 31.79
CA ARG A 34 -18.80 -36.61 32.03
C ARG A 34 -20.30 -36.34 32.15
N GLY A 35 -21.15 -37.34 31.94
CA GLY A 35 -22.60 -37.18 31.92
C GLY A 35 -23.12 -36.20 30.87
N LYS A 36 -22.51 -36.17 29.68
CA LYS A 36 -22.82 -35.18 28.63
C LYS A 36 -24.30 -35.14 28.25
N HIS A 37 -24.98 -36.27 28.36
CA HIS A 37 -26.41 -36.43 28.12
C HIS A 37 -27.19 -36.92 29.34
N ALA A 38 -26.71 -36.64 30.56
CA ALA A 38 -27.39 -37.06 31.78
C ALA A 38 -28.84 -36.53 31.81
N GLY A 39 -29.79 -37.45 32.00
CA GLY A 39 -31.24 -37.15 31.99
C GLY A 39 -31.90 -37.17 30.59
N SER A 40 -31.18 -37.41 29.51
CA SER A 40 -31.73 -37.43 28.14
C SER A 40 -32.24 -38.82 27.71
N GLY A 41 -32.02 -39.86 28.51
CA GLY A 41 -32.42 -41.24 28.18
C GLY A 41 -31.45 -41.98 27.25
N TYR A 42 -30.30 -41.36 26.94
CA TYR A 42 -29.19 -41.95 26.14
C TYR A 42 -27.85 -41.41 26.62
N ASP A 43 -26.77 -42.13 26.41
CA ASP A 43 -25.42 -41.76 26.86
C ASP A 43 -24.68 -40.93 25.80
N VAL A 44 -24.90 -41.19 24.52
CA VAL A 44 -24.32 -40.47 23.36
C VAL A 44 -25.36 -40.24 22.27
N CYS A 45 -25.25 -39.19 21.53
CA CYS A 45 -26.09 -38.88 20.38
C CYS A 45 -25.41 -39.20 19.05
N PRO A 46 -26.16 -39.35 17.93
CA PRO A 46 -25.61 -39.75 16.63
C PRO A 46 -25.02 -38.58 15.83
N TYR A 47 -24.95 -37.37 16.39
CA TYR A 47 -24.55 -36.17 15.63
C TYR A 47 -23.07 -35.84 15.84
N GLY A 48 -22.32 -35.71 14.72
CA GLY A 48 -20.90 -35.31 14.74
C GLY A 48 -20.63 -33.96 15.37
N SER A 49 -21.57 -33.04 15.29
CA SER A 49 -21.49 -31.70 15.94
C SER A 49 -21.64 -31.77 17.49
N CYS A 50 -22.08 -32.89 18.02
CA CYS A 50 -22.27 -33.10 19.45
C CYS A 50 -21.39 -34.22 20.00
N CYS A 51 -21.56 -35.46 19.53
CA CYS A 51 -20.78 -36.62 19.98
C CYS A 51 -19.88 -37.14 18.86
N GLN A 52 -20.40 -38.06 18.05
CA GLN A 52 -19.70 -38.64 16.91
C GLN A 52 -20.72 -38.97 15.81
N ALA A 53 -20.29 -38.89 14.54
CA ALA A 53 -21.16 -39.18 13.41
C ALA A 53 -21.49 -40.70 13.38
N PHE A 54 -22.67 -41.05 13.84
CA PHE A 54 -23.18 -42.41 13.88
C PHE A 54 -24.22 -42.61 12.77
N ASN A 55 -24.05 -43.67 11.94
CA ASN A 55 -24.96 -43.96 10.85
C ASN A 55 -25.49 -45.41 10.95
N GLU A 56 -26.78 -45.52 11.26
CA GLU A 56 -27.45 -46.81 11.39
C GLU A 56 -27.47 -47.64 10.11
N GLN A 57 -27.34 -46.99 8.94
CA GLN A 57 -27.36 -47.67 7.63
C GLN A 57 -26.04 -48.31 7.27
N ILE A 58 -24.95 -48.04 7.99
CA ILE A 58 -23.67 -48.71 7.76
C ILE A 58 -23.81 -50.19 8.08
N ASN A 59 -23.53 -51.02 7.06
CA ASN A 59 -23.40 -52.46 7.23
C ASN A 59 -21.94 -52.79 7.58
N PRO A 60 -21.65 -53.26 8.83
CA PRO A 60 -20.28 -53.61 9.23
C PRO A 60 -19.63 -54.68 8.33
N GLY A 61 -20.43 -55.52 7.68
CA GLY A 61 -19.93 -56.55 6.74
C GLY A 61 -19.25 -55.97 5.50
N ASN A 62 -19.54 -54.71 5.15
CA ASN A 62 -18.89 -54.00 4.06
C ASN A 62 -17.59 -53.29 4.46
N HIS A 63 -17.22 -53.32 5.76
CA HIS A 63 -16.06 -52.66 6.33
C HIS A 63 -15.20 -53.64 7.15
N PRO A 64 -14.69 -54.73 6.53
CA PRO A 64 -14.03 -55.81 7.28
C PRO A 64 -12.74 -55.39 7.97
N ASN A 65 -11.98 -54.41 7.39
CA ASN A 65 -10.74 -53.91 7.98
C ASN A 65 -11.01 -53.05 9.22
N THR A 66 -12.01 -52.20 9.18
CA THR A 66 -12.47 -51.41 10.32
C THR A 66 -12.98 -52.29 11.45
N VAL A 67 -13.79 -53.32 11.12
CA VAL A 67 -14.27 -54.30 12.09
C VAL A 67 -13.09 -55.05 12.73
N ALA A 68 -12.12 -55.49 11.93
CA ALA A 68 -10.92 -56.18 12.42
C ALA A 68 -10.09 -55.29 13.35
N ALA A 69 -9.94 -53.97 13.03
CA ALA A 69 -9.24 -53.00 13.86
C ALA A 69 -9.93 -52.79 15.23
N ILE A 70 -11.26 -52.64 15.23
CA ILE A 70 -12.07 -52.49 16.44
C ILE A 70 -11.94 -53.71 17.34
N ASN A 71 -12.02 -54.92 16.77
CA ASN A 71 -11.88 -56.15 17.52
C ASN A 71 -10.48 -56.37 18.06
N ALA A 72 -9.45 -56.05 17.26
CA ALA A 72 -8.04 -56.17 17.68
C ALA A 72 -7.64 -55.22 18.79
N THR A 73 -8.38 -54.12 19.00
CA THR A 73 -8.17 -53.15 20.06
C THR A 73 -9.27 -53.16 21.12
N ALA A 74 -9.97 -54.33 21.28
CA ALA A 74 -11.06 -54.43 22.22
C ALA A 74 -10.60 -54.15 23.67
N GLY A 75 -11.28 -53.21 24.36
CA GLY A 75 -10.95 -52.81 25.72
C GLY A 75 -9.84 -51.76 25.86
N GLU A 76 -9.13 -51.43 24.78
CA GLU A 76 -8.09 -50.40 24.81
C GLU A 76 -8.70 -49.00 24.79
N ILE A 77 -8.28 -48.17 25.72
CA ILE A 77 -8.66 -46.73 25.85
C ILE A 77 -7.46 -45.91 26.28
N ILE A 78 -7.53 -44.61 25.99
CA ILE A 78 -6.52 -43.63 26.44
C ILE A 78 -7.01 -42.97 27.74
N THR A 79 -6.16 -42.95 28.78
CA THR A 79 -6.50 -42.36 30.06
C THR A 79 -5.49 -41.30 30.50
N TYR A 80 -5.98 -40.35 31.29
CA TYR A 80 -5.16 -39.37 31.99
C TYR A 80 -5.67 -39.30 33.45
N GLY A 81 -4.77 -39.49 34.40
CA GLY A 81 -5.18 -39.58 35.80
C GLY A 81 -6.20 -40.70 36.11
N GLY A 82 -6.19 -41.81 35.36
CA GLY A 82 -7.10 -42.93 35.49
C GLY A 82 -8.50 -42.74 34.90
N GLN A 83 -8.76 -41.60 34.25
CA GLN A 83 -10.04 -41.31 33.60
C GLN A 83 -9.89 -41.30 32.07
N PRO A 84 -10.93 -41.72 31.30
CA PRO A 84 -10.90 -41.58 29.85
C PRO A 84 -10.74 -40.13 29.42
N ILE A 85 -9.78 -39.86 28.51
CA ILE A 85 -9.54 -38.51 28.00
C ILE A 85 -10.62 -38.07 26.99
N ILE A 86 -10.70 -36.79 26.71
CA ILE A 86 -11.40 -36.25 25.54
C ILE A 86 -10.49 -36.54 24.33
N ALA A 87 -10.58 -37.73 23.74
CA ALA A 87 -9.77 -38.13 22.59
C ALA A 87 -10.33 -37.49 21.32
N ALA A 88 -10.14 -36.16 21.16
CA ALA A 88 -10.54 -35.44 19.96
C ALA A 88 -9.61 -35.79 18.80
N TYR A 89 -10.17 -35.81 17.59
CA TYR A 89 -9.45 -36.03 16.36
C TYR A 89 -10.01 -35.18 15.22
N SER A 90 -9.21 -34.91 14.20
CA SER A 90 -9.56 -34.15 13.01
C SER A 90 -8.89 -34.76 11.77
N SER A 91 -9.38 -34.44 10.58
CA SER A 91 -8.81 -34.93 9.31
C SER A 91 -7.44 -34.30 9.03
N CYS A 92 -7.26 -33.03 9.30
CA CYS A 92 -6.00 -32.30 9.11
C CYS A 92 -5.84 -31.22 10.17
N CYS A 93 -4.62 -31.10 10.72
CA CYS A 93 -4.27 -30.06 11.71
C CYS A 93 -3.61 -28.81 11.10
N GLY A 94 -3.22 -28.87 9.82
CA GLY A 94 -2.50 -27.79 9.14
C GLY A 94 -1.03 -27.68 9.55
N GLY A 95 -0.42 -28.76 10.10
CA GLY A 95 0.98 -28.77 10.56
C GLY A 95 1.16 -28.51 12.05
N TYR A 96 0.09 -28.16 12.77
CA TYR A 96 0.12 -27.93 14.22
C TYR A 96 -1.25 -28.24 14.83
N THR A 97 -1.31 -29.11 15.83
CA THR A 97 -2.58 -29.43 16.51
C THR A 97 -3.07 -28.23 17.33
N ALA A 98 -4.38 -28.06 17.44
CA ALA A 98 -4.96 -27.00 18.27
C ALA A 98 -5.06 -27.42 19.74
N GLY A 99 -4.80 -26.50 20.66
CA GLY A 99 -5.23 -26.64 22.03
C GLY A 99 -6.75 -26.62 22.15
N CYS A 100 -7.32 -27.27 23.17
CA CYS A 100 -8.78 -27.27 23.38
C CYS A 100 -9.33 -25.86 23.62
N ASP A 101 -8.58 -25.00 24.26
CA ASP A 101 -8.87 -23.59 24.48
C ASP A 101 -8.83 -22.77 23.18
N GLU A 102 -7.93 -23.11 22.27
CA GLU A 102 -7.83 -22.50 20.93
C GLU A 102 -8.95 -22.95 19.99
N ALA A 103 -9.33 -24.24 20.06
CA ALA A 103 -10.33 -24.84 19.18
C ALA A 103 -11.77 -24.53 19.62
N TRP A 104 -12.06 -24.61 20.93
CA TRP A 104 -13.42 -24.51 21.48
C TRP A 104 -13.59 -23.44 22.57
N GLY A 105 -12.50 -22.80 22.98
CA GLY A 105 -12.48 -21.90 24.14
C GLY A 105 -12.48 -22.64 25.46
N GLY A 106 -12.37 -21.89 26.55
CA GLY A 106 -12.38 -22.43 27.92
C GLY A 106 -10.98 -22.59 28.51
N THR A 107 -10.87 -23.47 29.53
CA THR A 107 -9.60 -23.70 30.23
C THR A 107 -8.74 -24.70 29.48
N PRO A 108 -7.43 -24.46 29.29
CA PRO A 108 -6.52 -25.43 28.71
C PRO A 108 -6.52 -26.77 29.44
N VAL A 109 -6.47 -27.86 28.70
CA VAL A 109 -6.40 -29.22 29.25
C VAL A 109 -5.05 -29.82 28.90
N ALA A 110 -4.30 -30.25 29.91
CA ALA A 110 -2.89 -30.63 29.76
C ALA A 110 -2.61 -31.69 28.67
N TYR A 111 -3.51 -32.65 28.46
CA TYR A 111 -3.36 -33.68 27.42
C TYR A 111 -3.92 -33.28 26.04
N LEU A 112 -4.45 -32.07 25.91
CA LEU A 112 -4.90 -31.44 24.64
C LEU A 112 -4.09 -30.18 24.35
N SER A 113 -2.81 -30.18 24.69
CA SER A 113 -1.89 -29.10 24.36
C SER A 113 -1.49 -29.14 22.89
N PRO A 114 -1.26 -27.97 22.26
CA PRO A 114 -0.79 -27.91 20.88
C PRO A 114 0.57 -28.61 20.70
N VAL A 115 0.73 -29.35 19.61
CA VAL A 115 2.01 -29.96 19.21
C VAL A 115 2.21 -29.85 17.70
N PRO A 116 3.49 -29.75 17.23
CA PRO A 116 3.80 -29.83 15.80
C PRO A 116 3.37 -31.18 15.23
N ASP A 117 2.83 -31.19 14.02
CA ASP A 117 2.41 -32.40 13.30
C ASP A 117 2.57 -32.22 11.79
N ASP A 118 3.68 -32.69 11.24
CA ASP A 118 3.98 -32.62 9.81
C ASP A 118 3.32 -33.76 9.01
N ALA A 119 2.62 -34.69 9.68
CA ALA A 119 2.06 -35.87 9.02
C ALA A 119 0.90 -35.53 8.07
N CYS A 120 0.21 -34.41 8.26
CA CYS A 120 -0.89 -33.98 7.39
C CYS A 120 -0.45 -33.14 6.18
N THR A 121 0.85 -32.88 5.98
CA THR A 121 1.37 -32.08 4.86
C THR A 121 0.88 -32.52 3.47
N PRO A 122 0.70 -33.81 3.16
CA PRO A 122 0.16 -34.25 1.89
C PRO A 122 -1.35 -34.05 1.72
N ASP A 123 -2.09 -33.71 2.78
CA ASP A 123 -3.54 -33.55 2.70
C ASP A 123 -3.90 -32.26 1.96
N LYS A 124 -4.95 -32.34 1.12
CA LYS A 124 -5.46 -31.18 0.36
C LYS A 124 -5.93 -30.02 1.25
N SER A 125 -6.32 -30.32 2.49
CA SER A 125 -6.76 -29.33 3.48
C SER A 125 -5.60 -28.72 4.28
N HIS A 126 -4.35 -29.13 4.00
CA HIS A 126 -3.16 -28.56 4.63
C HIS A 126 -2.85 -27.17 4.06
N ASN A 127 -2.89 -27.04 2.73
CA ASN A 127 -2.67 -25.79 2.03
C ASN A 127 -3.94 -25.38 1.29
N TRP A 128 -4.52 -24.28 1.69
CA TRP A 128 -5.71 -23.70 1.08
C TRP A 128 -5.56 -22.18 1.02
N HIS A 129 -6.29 -21.56 0.11
CA HIS A 129 -6.38 -20.10 0.02
C HIS A 129 -7.81 -19.68 -0.33
N VAL A 130 -8.17 -18.49 0.09
CA VAL A 130 -9.40 -17.80 -0.28
C VAL A 130 -9.01 -16.41 -0.76
N THR A 131 -9.30 -16.12 -2.02
CA THR A 131 -9.08 -14.80 -2.62
C THR A 131 -10.41 -14.06 -2.68
N LEU A 132 -10.45 -12.85 -2.14
CA LEU A 132 -11.62 -11.97 -2.17
C LEU A 132 -11.17 -10.57 -2.54
N THR A 133 -11.99 -9.89 -3.35
CA THR A 133 -11.85 -8.44 -3.48
C THR A 133 -12.26 -7.77 -2.16
N TRP A 134 -11.86 -6.50 -2.00
CA TRP A 134 -12.22 -5.74 -0.81
C TRP A 134 -13.73 -5.60 -0.63
N ASP A 135 -14.44 -5.36 -1.73
CA ASP A 135 -15.91 -5.28 -1.74
C ASP A 135 -16.58 -6.62 -1.39
N GLN A 136 -16.03 -7.73 -1.89
CA GLN A 136 -16.52 -9.07 -1.54
C GLN A 136 -16.31 -9.38 -0.06
N LEU A 137 -15.16 -9.00 0.50
CA LEU A 137 -14.89 -9.14 1.93
C LEU A 137 -15.85 -8.28 2.74
N GLN A 138 -16.01 -7.00 2.40
CA GLN A 138 -16.96 -6.08 3.02
C GLN A 138 -18.39 -6.61 2.99
N ALA A 139 -18.85 -7.11 1.83
CA ALA A 139 -20.18 -7.68 1.69
C ALA A 139 -20.39 -8.89 2.62
N LYS A 140 -19.41 -9.79 2.69
CA LYS A 140 -19.45 -10.96 3.59
C LYS A 140 -19.48 -10.54 5.06
N LEU A 141 -18.64 -9.60 5.47
CA LEU A 141 -18.57 -9.09 6.84
C LEU A 141 -19.90 -8.41 7.24
N ASN A 142 -20.48 -7.61 6.36
CA ASN A 142 -21.75 -6.93 6.61
C ASN A 142 -22.98 -7.85 6.57
N ALA A 143 -22.88 -9.04 5.98
CA ALA A 143 -23.94 -10.03 6.02
C ALA A 143 -24.10 -10.71 7.38
N SER A 144 -23.13 -10.58 8.28
CA SER A 144 -23.14 -11.16 9.63
C SER A 144 -23.24 -10.06 10.69
N GLY A 145 -24.21 -10.19 11.61
CA GLY A 145 -24.36 -9.28 12.74
C GLY A 145 -23.12 -9.19 13.66
N ASP A 146 -22.30 -10.25 13.69
CA ASP A 146 -21.10 -10.28 14.51
C ASP A 146 -19.98 -9.40 13.93
N THR A 147 -19.91 -9.26 12.60
CA THR A 147 -18.83 -8.59 11.88
C THR A 147 -19.27 -7.35 11.08
N ALA A 148 -20.57 -7.03 11.05
CA ALA A 148 -21.06 -5.87 10.29
C ALA A 148 -20.48 -4.55 10.82
N ILE A 149 -19.78 -3.81 9.94
CA ILE A 149 -19.02 -2.58 10.25
C ILE A 149 -19.30 -1.42 9.27
N GLY A 150 -20.24 -1.59 8.33
CA GLY A 150 -20.48 -0.62 7.26
C GLY A 150 -19.40 -0.67 6.18
N THR A 151 -18.88 0.49 5.77
CA THR A 151 -17.72 0.54 4.87
C THR A 151 -16.51 -0.01 5.61
N LEU A 152 -15.82 -0.98 5.01
CA LEU A 152 -14.64 -1.62 5.60
C LEU A 152 -13.41 -0.72 5.44
N TYR A 153 -12.77 -0.37 6.56
CA TYR A 153 -11.50 0.38 6.56
C TYR A 153 -10.28 -0.51 6.70
N GLY A 154 -10.42 -1.64 7.45
CA GLY A 154 -9.31 -2.56 7.68
C GLY A 154 -9.68 -3.70 8.61
N PHE A 155 -8.73 -4.59 8.81
CA PHE A 155 -8.80 -5.61 9.84
C PHE A 155 -7.39 -5.96 10.33
N GLN A 156 -7.29 -6.42 11.56
CA GLN A 156 -6.02 -6.75 12.20
C GLN A 156 -6.15 -8.02 13.04
N ILE A 157 -5.17 -8.92 12.92
CA ILE A 157 -5.04 -10.06 13.83
C ILE A 157 -4.56 -9.55 15.18
N VAL A 158 -5.44 -9.63 16.20
CA VAL A 158 -5.18 -9.12 17.55
C VAL A 158 -4.38 -10.13 18.38
N SER A 159 -4.68 -11.42 18.24
CA SER A 159 -3.95 -12.45 18.98
C SER A 159 -4.00 -13.81 18.27
N ARG A 160 -2.90 -14.55 18.46
CA ARG A 160 -2.77 -15.96 18.04
C ARG A 160 -2.57 -16.85 19.24
N GLY A 161 -2.96 -18.11 19.10
CA GLY A 161 -2.67 -19.18 20.05
C GLY A 161 -1.26 -19.75 19.84
N VAL A 162 -0.89 -20.67 20.72
CA VAL A 162 0.41 -21.39 20.65
C VAL A 162 0.53 -22.19 19.34
N SER A 163 -0.59 -22.69 18.80
CA SER A 163 -0.63 -23.40 17.52
C SER A 163 -0.47 -22.47 16.29
N GLY A 164 -0.41 -21.14 16.48
CA GLY A 164 -0.43 -20.17 15.39
C GLY A 164 -1.84 -19.76 14.93
N ARG A 165 -2.91 -20.41 15.42
CA ARG A 165 -4.30 -20.11 15.05
C ARG A 165 -4.70 -18.72 15.51
N VAL A 166 -5.46 -18.01 14.67
CA VAL A 166 -6.03 -16.72 15.01
C VAL A 166 -7.10 -16.90 16.09
N LEU A 167 -6.88 -16.31 17.27
CA LEU A 167 -7.82 -16.32 18.37
C LEU A 167 -8.76 -15.13 18.31
N LYS A 168 -8.23 -13.95 17.99
CA LYS A 168 -9.00 -12.72 17.86
C LYS A 168 -8.55 -11.93 16.66
N ILE A 169 -9.51 -11.35 15.94
CA ILE A 169 -9.32 -10.44 14.83
C ILE A 169 -10.24 -9.23 15.03
N ARG A 170 -9.70 -8.04 14.84
CA ARG A 170 -10.43 -6.78 14.85
C ARG A 170 -10.74 -6.39 13.42
N VAL A 171 -11.94 -5.93 13.19
CA VAL A 171 -12.43 -5.39 11.91
C VAL A 171 -12.89 -3.95 12.15
N ASP A 172 -12.41 -3.03 11.35
CA ASP A 172 -12.67 -1.58 11.45
C ASP A 172 -13.49 -1.10 10.26
N GLY A 173 -14.46 -0.23 10.50
CA GLY A 173 -15.31 0.33 9.44
C GLY A 173 -16.10 1.55 9.87
N SER A 174 -16.89 2.11 8.95
CA SER A 174 -17.67 3.35 9.14
C SER A 174 -18.68 3.31 10.31
N SER A 175 -19.08 2.11 10.75
CA SER A 175 -19.96 1.92 11.90
C SER A 175 -19.22 1.60 13.19
N GLY A 176 -17.89 1.78 13.22
CA GLY A 176 -16.98 1.49 14.34
C GLY A 176 -16.22 0.18 14.17
N SER A 177 -15.56 -0.27 15.24
CA SER A 177 -14.72 -1.46 15.25
C SER A 177 -15.40 -2.63 15.96
N LYS A 178 -15.18 -3.86 15.48
CA LYS A 178 -15.59 -5.09 16.13
C LYS A 178 -14.42 -6.06 16.27
N THR A 179 -14.30 -6.68 17.43
CA THR A 179 -13.33 -7.76 17.65
C THR A 179 -14.08 -9.08 17.82
N VAL A 180 -13.81 -10.02 16.92
CA VAL A 180 -14.44 -11.34 16.90
C VAL A 180 -13.41 -12.45 17.06
N SER A 181 -13.87 -13.69 17.32
CA SER A 181 -12.96 -14.83 17.30
C SER A 181 -12.52 -15.16 15.86
N GLY A 182 -11.32 -15.73 15.72
CA GLY A 182 -10.83 -16.22 14.45
C GLY A 182 -11.77 -17.23 13.78
N ASN A 183 -12.47 -18.06 14.58
CA ASN A 183 -13.47 -19.00 14.06
C ASN A 183 -14.69 -18.30 13.45
N ILE A 184 -15.21 -17.23 14.09
CA ILE A 184 -16.32 -16.43 13.54
C ILE A 184 -15.88 -15.79 12.24
N PHE A 185 -14.71 -15.14 12.24
CA PHE A 185 -14.18 -14.50 11.04
C PHE A 185 -13.99 -15.50 9.90
N ALA A 186 -13.33 -16.63 10.15
CA ALA A 186 -13.10 -17.67 9.15
C ALA A 186 -14.43 -18.19 8.57
N SER A 187 -15.44 -18.43 9.42
CA SER A 187 -16.77 -18.87 8.99
C SER A 187 -17.47 -17.84 8.11
N VAL A 188 -17.42 -16.56 8.47
CA VAL A 188 -18.06 -15.47 7.72
C VAL A 188 -17.39 -15.28 6.35
N VAL A 189 -16.07 -15.32 6.33
CA VAL A 189 -15.27 -15.14 5.11
C VAL A 189 -15.36 -16.39 4.19
N GLY A 190 -15.60 -17.56 4.77
CA GLY A 190 -15.66 -18.84 4.03
C GLY A 190 -14.32 -19.56 3.98
N MET A 191 -13.52 -19.45 5.03
CA MET A 191 -12.24 -20.13 5.20
C MET A 191 -12.43 -21.52 5.81
N GLU A 192 -11.50 -22.43 5.54
CA GLU A 192 -11.53 -23.82 6.06
C GLU A 192 -11.35 -23.88 7.58
N THR A 193 -10.54 -23.01 8.15
CA THR A 193 -10.17 -23.00 9.58
C THR A 193 -9.73 -21.61 10.02
N ASN A 194 -9.57 -21.41 11.34
CA ASN A 194 -8.95 -20.21 11.92
C ASN A 194 -7.40 -20.27 11.95
N PHE A 195 -6.79 -21.28 11.30
CA PHE A 195 -5.34 -21.36 11.10
C PHE A 195 -5.01 -20.78 9.72
N PHE A 196 -4.86 -19.46 9.66
CA PHE A 196 -4.59 -18.73 8.44
C PHE A 196 -3.65 -17.56 8.67
N ASP A 197 -2.96 -17.18 7.62
CA ASP A 197 -2.34 -15.88 7.47
C ASP A 197 -3.09 -15.09 6.40
N VAL A 198 -2.98 -13.78 6.48
CA VAL A 198 -3.54 -12.88 5.48
C VAL A 198 -2.38 -12.37 4.66
N ALA A 199 -2.29 -12.80 3.42
CA ALA A 199 -1.50 -12.14 2.41
C ALA A 199 -2.33 -10.93 1.93
N GLN A 200 -1.92 -9.72 2.30
CA GLN A 200 -2.36 -8.52 1.58
C GLN A 200 -1.40 -8.34 0.41
N PRO A 201 -1.87 -7.83 -0.75
CA PRO A 201 -0.96 -7.37 -1.77
C PRO A 201 0.08 -6.45 -1.13
N ASN A 202 1.35 -6.61 -1.47
CA ASN A 202 2.39 -5.72 -0.96
C ASN A 202 2.19 -4.29 -1.46
N PHE A 203 1.47 -4.14 -2.57
CA PHE A 203 1.13 -2.87 -3.17
C PHE A 203 -0.36 -2.78 -3.49
N ASP A 204 -0.99 -1.68 -3.06
CA ASP A 204 -2.32 -1.24 -3.48
C ASP A 204 -2.16 0.00 -4.35
N GLU A 205 -2.52 -0.08 -5.62
CA GLU A 205 -2.40 1.02 -6.57
C GLU A 205 -3.78 1.58 -6.95
N TYR A 206 -3.87 2.90 -6.98
CA TYR A 206 -5.07 3.64 -7.37
C TYR A 206 -4.74 4.62 -8.49
N LEU A 207 -5.61 4.67 -9.49
CA LEU A 207 -5.64 5.72 -10.49
C LEU A 207 -6.81 6.65 -10.17
N LEU A 208 -6.53 7.95 -10.12
CA LEU A 208 -7.49 8.98 -9.75
C LEU A 208 -7.66 9.96 -10.91
N ILE A 209 -8.89 10.25 -11.27
CA ILE A 209 -9.22 11.15 -12.38
C ILE A 209 -10.19 12.21 -11.88
N GLN A 210 -9.82 13.49 -12.01
CA GLN A 210 -10.67 14.65 -11.77
C GLN A 210 -11.19 15.19 -13.10
N ASN A 211 -12.48 15.43 -13.18
CA ASN A 211 -13.09 16.19 -14.28
C ASN A 211 -13.54 17.58 -13.77
N PRO A 212 -12.76 18.63 -13.99
CA PRO A 212 -13.14 19.99 -13.59
C PRO A 212 -14.09 20.68 -14.60
N GLY A 213 -14.40 20.02 -15.71
CA GLY A 213 -15.24 20.55 -16.80
C GLY A 213 -16.75 20.44 -16.51
N ASP A 214 -17.55 21.10 -17.36
CA ASP A 214 -19.01 21.17 -17.29
C ASP A 214 -19.71 19.98 -17.96
N THR A 215 -18.97 19.09 -18.62
CA THR A 215 -19.44 17.92 -19.36
C THR A 215 -18.79 16.65 -18.84
N ASP A 216 -19.49 15.51 -18.96
CA ASP A 216 -18.90 14.22 -18.61
C ASP A 216 -17.71 13.91 -19.52
N ALA A 217 -16.62 13.39 -18.95
CA ALA A 217 -15.43 13.00 -19.65
C ALA A 217 -15.39 11.46 -19.84
N HIS A 218 -15.21 11.03 -21.11
CA HIS A 218 -15.08 9.61 -21.44
C HIS A 218 -13.60 9.27 -21.60
N CYS A 219 -13.08 8.47 -20.69
CA CYS A 219 -11.67 8.11 -20.64
C CYS A 219 -11.43 6.71 -21.17
N THR A 220 -10.32 6.55 -21.91
CA THR A 220 -9.73 5.26 -22.27
C THR A 220 -8.45 5.08 -21.48
N LEU A 221 -8.35 4.00 -20.72
CA LEU A 221 -7.19 3.62 -19.92
C LEU A 221 -6.44 2.52 -20.67
N THR A 222 -5.14 2.70 -20.91
CA THR A 222 -4.29 1.71 -21.57
C THR A 222 -3.19 1.29 -20.58
N TYR A 223 -3.12 0.00 -20.28
CA TYR A 223 -2.16 -0.62 -19.39
C TYR A 223 -1.06 -1.28 -20.20
N MET A 224 0.19 -0.85 -19.99
CA MET A 224 1.37 -1.39 -20.68
C MET A 224 2.20 -2.22 -19.71
N LEU A 225 2.54 -3.45 -20.12
CA LEU A 225 3.22 -4.44 -19.28
C LEU A 225 4.70 -4.59 -19.68
N PRO A 226 5.56 -5.14 -18.82
CA PRO A 226 6.93 -5.48 -19.16
C PRO A 226 7.01 -6.40 -20.39
N GLY A 227 7.98 -6.15 -21.27
CA GLY A 227 8.21 -6.98 -22.47
C GLY A 227 7.24 -6.77 -23.62
N GLY A 228 6.31 -5.82 -23.51
CA GLY A 228 5.31 -5.51 -24.51
C GLY A 228 3.99 -6.26 -24.28
N GLY A 229 2.93 -5.69 -24.74
CA GLY A 229 1.56 -6.12 -24.48
C GLY A 229 0.80 -5.03 -23.76
N ASN A 230 -0.44 -4.81 -24.20
CA ASN A 230 -1.32 -3.85 -23.56
C ASN A 230 -2.74 -4.38 -23.48
N THR A 231 -3.46 -3.91 -22.49
CA THR A 231 -4.92 -4.05 -22.37
C THR A 231 -5.51 -2.66 -22.17
N SER A 232 -6.77 -2.48 -22.54
CA SER A 232 -7.43 -1.19 -22.34
C SER A 232 -8.87 -1.37 -21.92
N GLU A 233 -9.36 -0.38 -21.17
CA GLU A 233 -10.76 -0.26 -20.76
C GLU A 233 -11.22 1.18 -20.83
N THR A 234 -12.51 1.42 -20.58
CA THR A 234 -13.09 2.76 -20.62
C THR A 234 -13.84 3.06 -19.34
N CYS A 235 -13.81 4.33 -18.91
CA CYS A 235 -14.62 4.83 -17.82
C CYS A 235 -15.23 6.19 -18.15
N THR A 236 -16.21 6.63 -17.37
CA THR A 236 -16.81 7.96 -17.51
C THR A 236 -16.66 8.69 -16.17
N VAL A 237 -16.14 9.92 -16.23
CA VAL A 237 -16.00 10.80 -15.05
C VAL A 237 -16.99 11.95 -15.21
N GLY A 238 -17.98 12.03 -14.31
CA GLY A 238 -19.03 13.04 -14.35
C GLY A 238 -18.47 14.47 -14.28
N ALA A 239 -19.22 15.45 -14.79
CA ALA A 239 -18.88 16.86 -14.67
C ALA A 239 -18.67 17.27 -13.21
N HIS A 240 -17.66 18.11 -12.93
CA HIS A 240 -17.29 18.60 -11.61
C HIS A 240 -17.12 17.50 -10.55
N SER A 241 -16.60 16.34 -10.96
CA SER A 241 -16.44 15.18 -10.08
C SER A 241 -15.07 14.53 -10.19
N ARG A 242 -14.86 13.51 -9.36
CA ARG A 242 -13.68 12.64 -9.42
C ARG A 242 -14.08 11.16 -9.55
N PHE A 243 -13.17 10.35 -10.01
CA PHE A 243 -13.33 8.91 -10.13
C PHE A 243 -12.04 8.21 -9.69
N THR A 244 -12.19 7.17 -8.88
CA THR A 244 -11.07 6.37 -8.35
C THR A 244 -11.17 4.95 -8.89
N ILE A 245 -10.06 4.42 -9.38
CA ILE A 245 -9.93 3.06 -9.90
C ILE A 245 -8.90 2.31 -9.07
N PHE A 246 -9.28 1.16 -8.50
CA PHE A 246 -8.37 0.27 -7.80
C PHE A 246 -7.69 -0.67 -8.80
N MET A 247 -6.43 -0.39 -9.13
CA MET A 247 -5.70 -1.03 -10.22
C MET A 247 -5.47 -2.52 -10.03
N ASN A 248 -5.37 -2.99 -8.77
CA ASN A 248 -5.17 -4.41 -8.47
C ASN A 248 -6.33 -5.32 -8.94
N GLU A 249 -7.53 -4.75 -9.17
CA GLU A 249 -8.67 -5.50 -9.74
C GLU A 249 -8.61 -5.60 -11.26
N HIS A 250 -7.93 -4.67 -11.91
CA HIS A 250 -7.84 -4.57 -13.38
C HIS A 250 -6.56 -5.20 -13.94
N VAL A 251 -5.44 -5.04 -13.25
CA VAL A 251 -4.12 -5.58 -13.60
C VAL A 251 -3.50 -6.20 -12.34
N PRO A 252 -3.92 -7.41 -11.93
CA PRO A 252 -3.39 -8.04 -10.72
C PRO A 252 -1.95 -8.56 -10.90
N ASP A 253 -1.19 -8.57 -9.80
CA ASP A 253 0.16 -9.16 -9.71
C ASP A 253 1.12 -8.75 -10.83
N SER A 254 1.18 -7.47 -11.16
CA SER A 254 1.94 -6.98 -12.31
C SER A 254 2.68 -5.68 -12.02
N GLU A 255 3.79 -5.51 -12.72
CA GLU A 255 4.31 -4.17 -13.04
C GLU A 255 3.47 -3.60 -14.18
N VAL A 256 3.03 -2.37 -14.04
CA VAL A 256 2.17 -1.72 -15.05
C VAL A 256 2.58 -0.25 -15.23
N SER A 257 2.50 0.25 -16.44
CA SER A 257 2.46 1.68 -16.70
C SER A 257 1.13 2.04 -17.36
N ILE A 258 0.64 3.25 -17.10
CA ILE A 258 -0.71 3.65 -17.47
C ILE A 258 -0.66 4.81 -18.46
N LYS A 259 -1.56 4.79 -19.45
CA LYS A 259 -1.92 5.94 -20.27
C LYS A 259 -3.41 6.19 -20.11
N VAL A 260 -3.78 7.42 -19.80
CA VAL A 260 -5.17 7.90 -19.77
C VAL A 260 -5.38 8.79 -20.99
N GLU A 261 -6.39 8.52 -21.79
CA GLU A 261 -6.86 9.37 -22.90
C GLU A 261 -8.31 9.74 -22.65
N SER A 262 -8.67 11.01 -22.80
CA SER A 262 -10.01 11.53 -22.56
C SER A 262 -10.49 12.42 -23.71
N ASP A 263 -11.79 12.43 -23.97
CA ASP A 263 -12.42 13.34 -24.94
C ASP A 263 -12.55 14.78 -24.40
N GLU A 264 -12.58 14.94 -23.05
CA GLU A 264 -12.56 16.23 -22.37
C GLU A 264 -11.31 16.37 -21.49
N PRO A 265 -10.79 17.59 -21.25
CA PRO A 265 -9.62 17.77 -20.40
C PRO A 265 -9.89 17.35 -18.95
N VAL A 266 -9.10 16.41 -18.44
CA VAL A 266 -9.13 15.88 -17.07
C VAL A 266 -7.79 16.09 -16.38
N VAL A 267 -7.74 15.85 -15.06
CA VAL A 267 -6.49 15.73 -14.29
C VAL A 267 -6.37 14.31 -13.79
N SER A 268 -5.17 13.73 -13.85
CA SER A 268 -4.97 12.37 -13.38
C SER A 268 -3.75 12.26 -12.48
N GLU A 269 -3.93 11.57 -11.35
CA GLU A 269 -2.89 11.20 -10.39
C GLU A 269 -2.92 9.69 -10.15
N ARG A 270 -1.81 9.15 -9.68
CA ARG A 270 -1.68 7.78 -9.18
C ARG A 270 -1.32 7.84 -7.70
N ALA A 271 -1.96 7.00 -6.87
CA ALA A 271 -1.58 6.77 -5.49
C ALA A 271 -1.23 5.29 -5.30
N MET A 272 -0.14 5.01 -4.60
CA MET A 272 0.30 3.67 -4.26
C MET A 272 0.58 3.57 -2.76
N TYR A 273 0.08 2.49 -2.13
CA TYR A 273 0.33 2.18 -0.72
C TYR A 273 1.00 0.81 -0.66
N PHE A 274 2.08 0.67 0.09
CA PHE A 274 2.91 -0.52 0.00
C PHE A 274 3.49 -1.01 1.33
N ASN A 275 3.94 -2.26 1.31
CA ASN A 275 4.90 -2.86 2.19
C ASN A 275 5.99 -3.46 1.30
N PHE A 276 7.04 -2.70 1.03
CA PHE A 276 8.04 -3.02 0.04
C PHE A 276 8.71 -4.37 0.34
N GLN A 277 8.55 -5.34 -0.57
CA GLN A 277 9.06 -6.71 -0.48
C GLN A 277 8.67 -7.44 0.82
N GLY A 278 7.58 -7.04 1.49
CA GLY A 278 7.21 -7.61 2.80
C GLY A 278 8.21 -7.34 3.92
N SER A 279 9.12 -6.39 3.72
CA SER A 279 10.25 -6.09 4.63
C SER A 279 9.84 -5.27 5.87
N GLY A 280 8.59 -4.78 5.92
CA GLY A 280 8.13 -3.83 6.94
C GLY A 280 8.40 -2.37 6.58
N ARG A 281 8.98 -2.06 5.42
CA ARG A 281 9.04 -0.71 4.85
C ARG A 281 7.67 -0.37 4.31
N THR A 282 6.84 0.21 5.16
CA THR A 282 5.46 0.58 4.82
C THR A 282 5.37 2.07 4.58
N ASP A 283 4.69 2.49 3.52
CA ASP A 283 4.39 3.88 3.19
C ASP A 283 3.38 3.93 2.04
N GLY A 284 3.26 5.09 1.42
CA GLY A 284 2.60 5.30 0.15
C GLY A 284 3.02 6.63 -0.47
N HIS A 285 2.86 6.73 -1.76
CA HIS A 285 3.12 7.95 -2.49
C HIS A 285 2.00 8.25 -3.49
N ALA A 286 1.83 9.51 -3.80
CA ALA A 286 0.99 9.98 -4.89
C ALA A 286 1.84 10.79 -5.88
N CYS A 287 1.58 10.61 -7.16
CA CYS A 287 2.32 11.26 -8.23
C CYS A 287 1.35 11.81 -9.28
N MET A 288 1.55 13.05 -9.69
CA MET A 288 0.84 13.64 -10.83
C MET A 288 1.26 12.94 -12.12
N GLY A 289 0.33 12.67 -13.01
CA GLY A 289 0.65 12.13 -14.32
C GLY A 289 1.42 13.13 -15.20
N VAL A 290 2.17 12.61 -16.16
CA VAL A 290 2.88 13.40 -17.18
C VAL A 290 1.98 13.59 -18.41
N LYS A 291 1.91 14.80 -18.95
CA LYS A 291 1.05 15.12 -20.12
C LYS A 291 1.68 14.73 -21.45
N ASP A 292 2.97 14.96 -21.59
CA ASP A 292 3.71 14.82 -22.84
C ASP A 292 4.95 13.93 -22.67
N PRO A 293 5.15 12.90 -23.50
CA PRO A 293 6.41 12.16 -23.53
C PRO A 293 7.58 13.05 -23.98
N SER A 294 8.76 12.82 -23.39
CA SER A 294 9.99 13.56 -23.72
C SER A 294 11.14 12.62 -24.09
N LYS A 295 12.09 13.15 -24.86
CA LYS A 295 13.36 12.46 -25.15
C LYS A 295 14.40 12.63 -24.04
N LYS A 296 14.20 13.60 -23.16
CA LYS A 296 15.09 13.89 -22.04
C LYS A 296 14.32 13.95 -20.74
N TRP A 297 14.96 13.43 -19.68
CA TRP A 297 14.45 13.46 -18.32
C TRP A 297 15.59 13.70 -17.34
N TYR A 298 15.31 14.40 -16.27
CA TYR A 298 16.28 14.78 -15.24
C TYR A 298 15.70 14.55 -13.86
N PHE A 299 16.55 14.01 -12.95
CA PHE A 299 16.25 13.85 -11.53
C PHE A 299 17.43 14.41 -10.73
N ALA A 300 17.16 15.19 -9.69
CA ALA A 300 18.19 15.71 -8.79
C ALA A 300 18.47 14.73 -7.63
N GLU A 301 17.47 13.95 -7.22
CA GLU A 301 17.59 12.91 -6.21
C GLU A 301 17.90 11.55 -6.84
N GLY A 302 18.61 10.70 -6.08
CA GLY A 302 18.95 9.32 -6.42
C GLY A 302 20.01 8.79 -5.46
N TYR A 303 19.59 8.42 -4.23
CA TYR A 303 20.47 7.86 -3.21
C TYR A 303 20.39 6.33 -3.23
N THR A 304 21.53 5.66 -3.22
CA THR A 304 21.65 4.19 -3.25
C THR A 304 22.41 3.64 -2.05
N GLY A 305 22.89 4.52 -1.16
CA GLY A 305 23.66 4.10 0.01
C GLY A 305 22.81 3.48 1.12
N GLY A 306 23.44 2.65 1.94
CA GLY A 306 22.81 2.05 3.12
C GLY A 306 21.67 1.10 2.80
N ASN A 307 20.46 1.43 3.26
CA ASN A 307 19.25 0.65 3.01
C ASN A 307 18.26 1.42 2.10
N PHE A 308 18.77 2.10 1.10
CA PHE A 308 17.96 2.70 0.03
C PHE A 308 17.99 1.79 -1.19
N ASP A 309 16.83 1.64 -1.81
CA ASP A 309 16.65 0.97 -3.10
C ASP A 309 16.07 2.00 -4.08
N THR A 310 16.83 2.40 -5.09
CA THR A 310 16.45 3.43 -6.06
C THR A 310 16.19 2.86 -7.44
N PHE A 311 15.05 3.21 -8.01
CA PHE A 311 14.58 2.71 -9.30
C PHE A 311 14.28 3.87 -10.25
N ILE A 312 14.68 3.71 -11.51
CA ILE A 312 14.20 4.53 -12.63
C ILE A 312 13.23 3.69 -13.45
N LEU A 313 12.02 4.21 -13.63
CA LEU A 313 10.93 3.55 -14.33
C LEU A 313 10.66 4.29 -15.63
N VAL A 314 10.68 3.55 -16.74
CA VAL A 314 10.54 4.15 -18.07
C VAL A 314 9.40 3.48 -18.84
N GLN A 315 8.47 4.30 -19.37
CA GLN A 315 7.39 3.85 -20.26
C GLN A 315 7.70 4.26 -21.70
N ASN A 316 7.64 3.31 -22.63
CA ASN A 316 7.68 3.57 -24.06
C ASN A 316 6.27 3.54 -24.67
N PRO A 317 5.61 4.69 -24.86
CA PRO A 317 4.25 4.74 -25.44
C PRO A 317 4.25 4.61 -26.97
N ASN A 318 5.42 4.45 -27.62
CA ASN A 318 5.57 4.44 -29.07
C ASN A 318 5.32 3.05 -29.67
N ASP A 319 5.11 3.00 -31.01
CA ASP A 319 5.06 1.76 -31.78
C ASP A 319 6.44 1.27 -32.25
N ALA A 320 7.51 1.97 -31.87
CA ALA A 320 8.91 1.66 -32.19
C ALA A 320 9.72 1.39 -30.90
N TRP A 321 10.82 0.66 -31.05
CA TRP A 321 11.82 0.52 -29.99
C TRP A 321 12.37 1.89 -29.60
N ALA A 322 12.59 2.09 -28.30
CA ALA A 322 13.23 3.26 -27.74
C ALA A 322 14.59 2.86 -27.16
N ASN A 323 15.66 3.55 -27.58
CA ASN A 323 17.01 3.34 -27.05
C ASN A 323 17.34 4.49 -26.12
N LEU A 324 17.67 4.16 -24.88
CA LEU A 324 17.86 5.07 -23.76
C LEU A 324 19.31 5.04 -23.28
N SER A 325 19.90 6.22 -23.11
CA SER A 325 21.14 6.44 -22.38
C SER A 325 20.80 7.05 -21.03
N ALA A 326 21.18 6.38 -19.95
CA ALA A 326 21.05 6.88 -18.57
C ALA A 326 22.43 7.25 -18.03
N SER A 327 22.63 8.53 -17.69
CA SER A 327 23.86 9.05 -17.08
C SER A 327 23.58 9.41 -15.62
N TYR A 328 24.34 8.83 -14.72
CA TYR A 328 24.27 9.06 -13.27
C TYR A 328 25.45 9.94 -12.86
N LEU A 329 25.12 11.13 -12.34
CA LEU A 329 26.10 12.18 -12.00
C LEU A 329 26.33 12.16 -10.50
N GLY A 330 27.51 11.73 -10.07
CA GLY A 330 27.92 11.71 -8.68
C GLY A 330 28.24 13.11 -8.12
N ASN A 331 28.42 13.19 -6.81
CA ASN A 331 28.83 14.43 -6.14
C ASN A 331 30.33 14.79 -6.37
N ASP A 332 31.10 13.90 -6.96
CA ASP A 332 32.52 14.07 -7.35
C ASP A 332 32.74 14.64 -8.75
N GLY A 333 31.63 14.81 -9.52
CA GLY A 333 31.68 15.29 -10.90
C GLY A 333 31.95 14.21 -11.95
N GLU A 334 32.05 12.94 -11.56
CA GLU A 334 32.12 11.81 -12.47
C GLU A 334 30.71 11.34 -12.86
N ALA A 335 30.58 10.72 -14.04
CA ALA A 335 29.32 10.25 -14.56
C ALA A 335 29.47 8.84 -15.15
N ASP A 336 28.68 7.92 -14.62
CA ASP A 336 28.51 6.59 -15.19
C ASP A 336 27.34 6.59 -16.18
N THR A 337 27.52 5.96 -17.34
CA THR A 337 26.49 5.95 -18.40
C THR A 337 26.19 4.53 -18.87
N PHE A 338 24.91 4.15 -18.83
CA PHE A 338 24.41 2.85 -19.23
C PHE A 338 23.43 2.97 -20.40
N GLN A 339 23.32 1.91 -21.21
CA GLN A 339 22.47 1.87 -22.39
C GLN A 339 21.36 0.83 -22.22
N TYR A 340 20.13 1.20 -22.51
CA TYR A 340 18.98 0.33 -22.44
C TYR A 340 18.13 0.40 -23.70
N SER A 341 17.32 -0.63 -23.96
CA SER A 341 16.39 -0.68 -25.07
C SER A 341 15.03 -1.16 -24.60
N LEU A 342 13.99 -0.36 -24.87
CA LEU A 342 12.62 -0.65 -24.49
C LEU A 342 11.79 -1.05 -25.73
N ALA A 343 11.06 -2.15 -25.61
CA ALA A 343 10.14 -2.60 -26.64
C ALA A 343 8.99 -1.58 -26.88
N PRO A 344 8.33 -1.62 -28.05
CA PRO A 344 7.12 -0.84 -28.28
C PRO A 344 6.03 -1.14 -27.24
N LYS A 345 5.28 -0.11 -26.82
CA LYS A 345 4.15 -0.24 -25.88
C LYS A 345 4.49 -1.06 -24.63
N SER A 346 5.64 -0.76 -24.03
CA SER A 346 6.13 -1.46 -22.85
C SER A 346 6.68 -0.53 -21.78
N ARG A 347 7.01 -1.12 -20.64
CA ARG A 347 7.72 -0.47 -19.54
C ARG A 347 9.00 -1.19 -19.19
N MET A 348 9.90 -0.50 -18.49
CA MET A 348 11.12 -1.06 -17.92
C MET A 348 11.38 -0.44 -16.56
N THR A 349 11.87 -1.27 -15.65
CA THR A 349 12.39 -0.87 -14.34
C THR A 349 13.91 -1.04 -14.34
N ILE A 350 14.64 0.04 -14.06
CA ILE A 350 16.09 0.04 -13.86
C ILE A 350 16.32 0.15 -12.35
N TRP A 351 16.95 -0.85 -11.75
CA TRP A 351 17.35 -0.82 -10.34
C TRP A 351 18.77 -0.29 -10.25
N MET A 352 18.92 0.99 -9.84
CA MET A 352 20.21 1.70 -9.84
C MET A 352 21.27 0.99 -8.99
N ASP A 353 20.92 0.50 -7.82
CA ASP A 353 21.82 -0.16 -6.87
C ASP A 353 22.48 -1.43 -7.44
N ARG A 354 21.97 -1.98 -8.53
CA ARG A 354 22.51 -3.15 -9.22
C ARG A 354 23.41 -2.81 -10.38
N GLU A 355 23.47 -1.55 -10.78
CA GLU A 355 24.38 -1.11 -11.83
C GLU A 355 25.80 -0.97 -11.25
N PRO A 356 26.84 -1.40 -11.99
CA PRO A 356 28.21 -1.35 -11.51
C PRO A 356 28.66 0.07 -11.12
N GLY A 357 29.08 0.25 -9.86
CA GLY A 357 29.55 1.55 -9.35
C GLY A 357 28.46 2.45 -8.79
N LEU A 358 27.19 2.02 -8.80
CA LEU A 358 26.07 2.79 -8.25
C LEU A 358 25.50 2.21 -6.95
N ASP A 359 26.15 1.25 -6.32
CA ASP A 359 25.67 0.51 -5.15
C ASP A 359 25.76 1.27 -3.82
N ASP A 360 26.52 2.39 -3.78
CA ASP A 360 26.64 3.23 -2.57
C ASP A 360 27.03 4.67 -2.98
N GLY A 361 26.04 5.54 -3.16
CA GLY A 361 26.31 6.92 -3.56
C GLY A 361 25.08 7.82 -3.64
N GLU A 362 25.36 9.08 -3.93
CA GLU A 362 24.36 10.12 -4.22
C GLU A 362 24.48 10.50 -5.68
N PHE A 363 23.42 10.36 -6.43
CA PHE A 363 23.39 10.61 -7.87
C PHE A 363 22.26 11.55 -8.27
N SER A 364 22.51 12.41 -9.25
CA SER A 364 21.44 12.94 -10.11
C SER A 364 21.44 12.16 -11.42
N THR A 365 20.27 12.08 -12.08
CA THR A 365 20.11 11.26 -13.28
C THR A 365 19.76 12.14 -14.48
N GLU A 366 20.43 11.93 -15.62
CA GLU A 366 20.08 12.45 -16.92
C GLU A 366 19.75 11.28 -17.86
N LEU A 367 18.52 11.26 -18.41
CA LEU A 367 18.11 10.30 -19.43
C LEU A 367 18.05 10.98 -20.80
N ASP A 368 18.61 10.32 -21.81
CA ASP A 368 18.53 10.75 -23.22
C ASP A 368 18.05 9.59 -24.07
N CYS A 369 16.95 9.75 -24.77
CA CYS A 369 16.28 8.70 -25.54
C CYS A 369 16.08 9.11 -27.00
N ASP A 370 16.21 8.17 -27.94
CA ASP A 370 15.98 8.39 -29.36
C ASP A 370 14.48 8.56 -29.70
N GLN A 371 13.58 8.06 -28.83
CA GLN A 371 12.12 8.24 -28.90
C GLN A 371 11.60 8.99 -27.67
N PRO A 372 10.47 9.72 -27.76
CA PRO A 372 9.84 10.30 -26.58
C PRO A 372 9.31 9.21 -25.65
N VAL A 373 9.74 9.20 -24.40
CA VAL A 373 9.35 8.26 -23.33
C VAL A 373 8.83 9.00 -22.12
N ILE A 374 8.29 8.29 -21.14
CA ILE A 374 7.97 8.83 -19.82
C ILE A 374 8.97 8.24 -18.84
N ALA A 375 9.42 9.03 -17.87
CA ALA A 375 10.30 8.55 -16.79
C ALA A 375 9.83 9.05 -15.43
N GLU A 376 9.84 8.14 -14.48
CA GLU A 376 9.62 8.36 -13.04
C GLU A 376 10.76 7.73 -12.25
N ARG A 377 10.97 8.18 -11.01
CA ARG A 377 11.86 7.56 -10.05
C ARG A 377 11.05 7.09 -8.86
N ALA A 378 11.32 5.88 -8.35
CA ALA A 378 10.85 5.42 -7.05
C ALA A 378 12.04 5.10 -6.16
N MET A 379 11.93 5.43 -4.87
CA MET A 379 12.92 5.09 -3.86
C MET A 379 12.23 4.48 -2.66
N TYR A 380 12.78 3.37 -2.15
CA TYR A 380 12.34 2.72 -0.92
C TYR A 380 13.50 2.70 0.07
N PHE A 381 13.23 3.01 1.34
CA PHE A 381 14.31 3.23 2.28
C PHE A 381 14.01 2.74 3.70
N SER A 382 15.11 2.55 4.46
CA SER A 382 15.13 2.57 5.92
C SER A 382 16.37 3.35 6.34
N ASP A 383 16.17 4.52 6.95
CA ASP A 383 17.27 5.41 7.30
C ASP A 383 17.93 5.03 8.64
N SER A 384 19.02 5.73 8.97
CA SER A 384 19.78 5.51 10.21
C SER A 384 19.06 5.97 11.48
N GLN A 385 17.96 6.73 11.36
CA GLN A 385 17.14 7.19 12.48
C GLN A 385 15.98 6.22 12.76
N GLY A 386 15.83 5.16 11.95
CA GLY A 386 14.81 4.14 12.08
C GLY A 386 13.51 4.45 11.35
N ARG A 387 13.47 5.55 10.57
CA ARG A 387 12.34 5.85 9.68
C ARG A 387 12.42 4.95 8.45
N SER A 388 11.29 4.50 7.96
CA SER A 388 11.21 3.66 6.77
C SER A 388 10.04 4.07 5.91
N GLY A 389 10.19 3.94 4.59
CA GLY A 389 9.14 4.35 3.67
C GLY A 389 9.55 4.24 2.22
N GLY A 390 8.91 5.05 1.38
CA GLY A 390 9.29 5.19 -0.01
C GLY A 390 8.50 6.30 -0.71
N THR A 391 9.05 6.75 -1.81
CA THR A 391 8.55 7.89 -2.57
C THR A 391 8.63 7.61 -4.07
N ALA A 392 7.79 8.28 -4.84
CA ALA A 392 7.97 8.36 -6.29
C ALA A 392 7.79 9.80 -6.78
N SER A 393 8.55 10.16 -7.79
CA SER A 393 8.53 11.48 -8.42
C SER A 393 8.66 11.35 -9.94
N GLN A 394 7.91 12.17 -10.68
CA GLN A 394 8.15 12.33 -12.11
C GLN A 394 9.46 13.08 -12.36
N GLY A 395 10.15 12.80 -13.47
CA GLY A 395 11.32 13.55 -13.87
C GLY A 395 10.98 14.92 -14.45
N ALA A 396 11.92 15.86 -14.39
CA ALA A 396 11.85 17.09 -15.17
C ALA A 396 12.22 16.82 -16.64
N GLN A 397 11.48 17.39 -17.59
CA GLN A 397 11.78 17.25 -19.03
C GLN A 397 12.93 18.17 -19.49
N GLU A 398 13.17 19.24 -18.77
CA GLU A 398 14.24 20.22 -19.01
C GLU A 398 14.69 20.89 -17.70
N PRO A 399 15.98 21.19 -17.55
CA PRO A 399 16.47 22.02 -16.47
C PRO A 399 15.89 23.44 -16.53
N SER A 400 15.72 24.09 -15.38
CA SER A 400 15.22 25.45 -15.26
C SER A 400 16.15 26.32 -14.41
N SER A 401 16.11 27.63 -14.63
CA SER A 401 16.78 28.60 -13.76
C SER A 401 15.97 28.98 -12.53
N SER A 402 14.74 28.50 -12.40
CA SER A 402 13.87 28.76 -11.25
C SER A 402 13.06 27.55 -10.89
N TRP A 403 13.02 27.22 -9.57
CA TRP A 403 12.22 26.13 -9.00
C TRP A 403 11.56 26.62 -7.70
N TYR A 404 10.38 26.09 -7.41
CA TYR A 404 9.57 26.46 -6.27
C TYR A 404 9.04 25.23 -5.54
N PHE A 405 9.02 25.32 -4.19
CA PHE A 405 8.48 24.29 -3.30
C PHE A 405 7.58 24.99 -2.27
N ALA A 406 6.30 24.67 -2.24
CA ALA A 406 5.35 25.28 -1.31
C ALA A 406 5.44 24.65 0.09
N GLU A 407 5.84 23.40 0.19
CA GLU A 407 6.11 22.73 1.45
C GLU A 407 7.58 22.86 1.87
N GLY A 408 7.81 22.77 3.18
CA GLY A 408 9.09 22.69 3.86
C GLY A 408 8.87 22.79 5.36
N TYR A 409 9.37 21.83 6.13
CA TYR A 409 9.20 21.74 7.58
C TYR A 409 10.41 21.09 8.23
N THR A 410 10.91 21.68 9.31
CA THR A 410 12.10 21.23 10.04
C THR A 410 11.86 21.11 11.54
N ALA A 411 10.63 21.30 12.01
CA ALA A 411 10.30 21.12 13.41
C ALA A 411 9.98 19.65 13.72
N GLU A 412 10.01 19.31 15.00
CA GLU A 412 9.73 17.95 15.48
C GLU A 412 10.67 16.91 14.85
N ASP A 413 10.14 15.79 14.35
CA ASP A 413 10.89 14.69 13.73
C ASP A 413 10.92 14.79 12.19
N PHE A 414 10.90 16.02 11.64
CA PHE A 414 11.07 16.25 10.21
C PHE A 414 12.51 16.58 9.86
N ASP A 415 12.94 16.14 8.67
CA ASP A 415 14.29 16.27 8.15
C ASP A 415 14.19 16.63 6.66
N THR A 416 14.47 17.91 6.31
CA THR A 416 14.18 18.47 4.99
C THR A 416 15.46 18.75 4.20
N TRP A 417 15.50 18.25 2.97
CA TRP A 417 16.62 18.40 2.04
C TRP A 417 16.16 19.06 0.73
N ILE A 418 16.97 20.00 0.21
CA ILE A 418 16.85 20.52 -1.15
C ILE A 418 18.01 19.98 -1.97
N LEU A 419 17.69 19.33 -3.07
CA LEU A 419 18.62 18.58 -3.91
C LEU A 419 18.74 19.31 -5.26
N LEU A 420 19.98 19.57 -5.67
CA LEU A 420 20.29 20.35 -6.86
C LEU A 420 21.14 19.50 -7.82
N GLY A 421 20.63 19.24 -9.03
CA GLY A 421 21.34 18.50 -10.08
C GLY A 421 21.82 19.43 -11.19
N ASN A 422 23.13 19.51 -11.42
CA ASN A 422 23.73 20.32 -12.47
C ASN A 422 24.24 19.43 -13.62
N ALA A 423 23.48 19.30 -14.69
CA ALA A 423 23.88 18.57 -15.89
C ALA A 423 24.84 19.38 -16.79
N ASN A 424 25.10 20.66 -16.49
CA ASN A 424 26.00 21.50 -17.30
C ASN A 424 27.47 21.06 -17.15
N SER A 425 28.26 21.35 -18.17
CA SER A 425 29.71 21.13 -18.17
C SER A 425 30.52 22.17 -17.36
N THR A 426 29.84 23.14 -16.75
CA THR A 426 30.45 24.20 -15.93
C THR A 426 29.70 24.31 -14.59
N PRO A 427 30.40 24.68 -13.50
CA PRO A 427 29.73 25.00 -12.25
C PRO A 427 28.74 26.16 -12.43
N THR A 428 27.72 26.19 -11.56
CA THR A 428 26.74 27.29 -11.50
C THR A 428 26.46 27.68 -10.05
N VAL A 429 26.05 28.93 -9.84
CA VAL A 429 25.63 29.40 -8.51
C VAL A 429 24.11 29.33 -8.43
N ALA A 430 23.60 28.70 -7.40
CA ALA A 430 22.19 28.69 -7.03
C ALA A 430 21.96 29.53 -5.76
N THR A 431 20.89 30.30 -5.77
CA THR A 431 20.39 31.04 -4.59
C THR A 431 19.09 30.40 -4.14
N LEU A 432 19.07 29.88 -2.91
CA LEU A 432 17.88 29.38 -2.25
C LEU A 432 17.30 30.48 -1.37
N THR A 433 16.04 30.86 -1.60
CA THR A 433 15.29 31.80 -0.77
C THR A 433 14.20 31.05 -0.02
N PHE A 434 14.34 30.97 1.30
CA PHE A 434 13.35 30.36 2.20
C PHE A 434 12.39 31.45 2.68
N MET A 435 11.10 31.28 2.44
CA MET A 435 10.03 32.22 2.81
C MET A 435 9.28 31.65 4.01
N LEU A 436 9.22 32.43 5.10
CA LEU A 436 8.64 32.02 6.37
C LEU A 436 7.18 32.51 6.53
N PRO A 437 6.40 31.96 7.47
CA PRO A 437 5.00 32.39 7.70
C PRO A 437 4.87 33.85 8.14
N ASP A 438 5.90 34.41 8.77
CA ASP A 438 5.94 35.80 9.22
C ASP A 438 6.34 36.79 8.13
N THR A 439 6.38 36.35 6.87
CA THR A 439 6.79 37.08 5.68
C THR A 439 8.29 37.41 5.61
N SER A 440 9.09 37.00 6.58
CA SER A 440 10.53 37.12 6.51
C SER A 440 11.14 36.10 5.55
N THR A 441 12.31 36.42 5.00
CA THR A 441 13.04 35.54 4.08
C THR A 441 14.45 35.28 4.56
N LYS A 442 14.98 34.10 4.22
CA LYS A 442 16.39 33.75 4.42
C LYS A 442 16.99 33.31 3.11
N GLU A 443 18.23 33.70 2.84
CA GLU A 443 18.92 33.35 1.60
C GLU A 443 20.16 32.51 1.88
N LEU A 444 20.40 31.50 1.04
CA LEU A 444 21.62 30.74 0.97
C LEU A 444 22.13 30.72 -0.47
N LYS A 445 23.39 31.02 -0.70
CA LYS A 445 24.05 30.87 -1.99
C LYS A 445 25.00 29.69 -1.95
N VAL A 446 24.89 28.80 -2.95
CA VAL A 446 25.74 27.61 -3.10
C VAL A 446 26.26 27.50 -4.53
N GLU A 447 27.47 26.99 -4.68
CA GLU A 447 28.01 26.60 -5.97
C GLU A 447 27.67 25.11 -6.21
N VAL A 448 27.00 24.81 -7.31
CA VAL A 448 26.71 23.43 -7.76
C VAL A 448 27.75 23.05 -8.80
N PRO A 449 28.66 22.11 -8.52
CA PRO A 449 29.75 21.75 -9.43
C PRO A 449 29.22 21.27 -10.80
N ALA A 450 30.08 21.26 -11.80
CA ALA A 450 29.77 20.76 -13.13
C ALA A 450 29.49 19.25 -13.11
N ARG A 451 28.50 18.78 -13.85
CA ARG A 451 28.16 17.35 -13.98
C ARG A 451 28.01 16.67 -12.61
N SER A 452 27.30 17.31 -11.68
CA SER A 452 27.25 16.87 -10.29
C SER A 452 25.92 17.18 -9.63
N ARG A 453 25.73 16.67 -8.43
CA ARG A 453 24.64 17.05 -7.53
C ARG A 453 25.15 17.72 -6.26
N LEU A 454 24.27 18.42 -5.58
CA LEU A 454 24.50 19.03 -4.28
C LEU A 454 23.24 18.86 -3.41
N SER A 455 23.42 18.38 -2.18
CA SER A 455 22.35 18.26 -1.18
C SER A 455 22.49 19.41 -0.17
N VAL A 456 21.40 20.16 0.07
CA VAL A 456 21.31 21.21 1.09
C VAL A 456 20.36 20.74 2.19
N HIS A 457 20.92 20.51 3.38
CA HIS A 457 20.15 20.12 4.56
C HIS A 457 19.56 21.37 5.24
N ALA A 458 18.26 21.57 5.13
CA ALA A 458 17.59 22.80 5.60
C ALA A 458 17.63 22.95 7.12
N ASP A 459 17.52 21.84 7.86
CA ASP A 459 17.54 21.82 9.35
C ASP A 459 18.82 22.38 9.95
N ASN A 460 19.93 22.30 9.22
CA ASN A 460 21.22 22.83 9.65
C ASN A 460 21.41 24.34 9.37
N LEU A 461 20.43 24.99 8.73
CA LEU A 461 20.56 26.40 8.36
C LEU A 461 20.07 27.32 9.49
N PRO A 462 20.85 28.37 9.85
CA PRO A 462 20.50 29.27 10.93
C PRO A 462 19.12 29.91 10.73
N GLY A 463 18.21 29.65 11.68
CA GLY A 463 16.83 30.13 11.70
C GLY A 463 15.85 29.32 10.86
N LEU A 464 16.24 28.14 10.44
CA LEU A 464 15.35 27.10 9.87
C LEU A 464 15.32 25.83 10.74
N GLU A 465 15.88 25.84 11.94
CA GLU A 465 16.07 24.62 12.78
C GLU A 465 14.74 24.03 13.30
N ALA A 466 13.66 24.80 13.36
CA ALA A 466 12.35 24.33 13.83
C ALA A 466 11.25 25.26 13.30
N THR A 467 10.96 25.19 12.01
CA THR A 467 9.98 26.08 11.38
C THR A 467 9.37 25.45 10.14
N GLU A 468 8.25 26.00 9.70
CA GLU A 468 7.72 25.78 8.35
C GLU A 468 8.23 26.87 7.41
N PHE A 469 8.43 26.53 6.16
CA PHE A 469 8.88 27.47 5.11
C PHE A 469 8.45 26.98 3.73
N SER A 470 8.53 27.84 2.75
CA SER A 470 8.53 27.48 1.33
C SER A 470 9.85 27.91 0.71
N THR A 471 10.27 27.26 -0.38
CA THR A 471 11.57 27.51 -0.99
C THR A 471 11.43 27.99 -2.43
N ARG A 472 12.23 28.99 -2.81
CA ARG A 472 12.52 29.34 -4.20
C ARG A 472 14.01 29.11 -4.45
N VAL A 473 14.32 28.40 -5.52
CA VAL A 473 15.69 28.21 -6.03
C VAL A 473 15.84 28.98 -7.31
N GLU A 474 16.84 29.84 -7.41
CA GLU A 474 17.21 30.58 -8.62
C GLU A 474 18.67 30.28 -8.95
N SER A 475 19.00 29.97 -10.22
CA SER A 475 20.36 29.63 -10.64
C SER A 475 20.81 30.40 -11.88
N GLU A 476 22.12 30.67 -11.95
CA GLU A 476 22.71 31.41 -13.09
C GLU A 476 22.67 30.62 -14.40
N ALA A 477 22.85 29.29 -14.34
CA ALA A 477 22.59 28.37 -15.45
C ALA A 477 21.46 27.39 -15.05
N PRO A 478 20.63 26.91 -16.00
CA PRO A 478 19.56 25.99 -15.68
C PRO A 478 20.04 24.72 -14.99
N ILE A 479 19.39 24.34 -13.89
CA ILE A 479 19.62 23.12 -13.11
C ILE A 479 18.31 22.41 -12.87
N VAL A 480 18.35 21.24 -12.20
CA VAL A 480 17.16 20.55 -11.70
C VAL A 480 17.14 20.63 -10.17
N ALA A 481 15.96 20.78 -9.57
CA ALA A 481 15.81 20.83 -8.12
C ALA A 481 14.66 19.94 -7.67
N GLU A 482 14.92 19.18 -6.59
CA GLU A 482 13.94 18.36 -5.88
C GLU A 482 13.99 18.67 -4.38
N ARG A 483 12.94 18.29 -3.65
CA ARG A 483 12.90 18.36 -2.19
C ARG A 483 12.57 16.98 -1.64
N ALA A 484 13.42 16.45 -0.77
CA ALA A 484 13.14 15.26 0.02
C ALA A 484 12.84 15.66 1.47
N MET A 485 11.84 15.03 2.06
CA MET A 485 11.50 15.16 3.48
C MET A 485 11.31 13.79 4.09
N TYR A 486 11.98 13.55 5.22
CA TYR A 486 11.83 12.34 6.03
C TYR A 486 11.19 12.73 7.36
N PHE A 487 10.28 11.92 7.89
CA PHE A 487 9.50 12.31 9.04
C PHE A 487 9.03 11.14 9.91
N ASN A 488 8.67 11.47 11.18
CA ASN A 488 7.75 10.69 11.99
C ASN A 488 6.60 11.61 12.43
N TYR A 489 5.57 11.70 11.61
CA TYR A 489 4.42 12.54 11.87
C TYR A 489 3.36 11.77 12.67
N HIS A 490 3.18 12.07 13.98
CA HIS A 490 2.19 11.42 14.85
C HIS A 490 2.25 9.89 14.79
N GLN A 491 3.44 9.30 14.84
CA GLN A 491 3.72 7.87 14.69
C GLN A 491 3.51 7.31 13.26
N LYS A 492 3.41 8.16 12.28
CA LYS A 492 3.44 7.81 10.87
C LYS A 492 4.86 8.07 10.35
N ASP A 493 5.66 6.99 10.26
CA ASP A 493 7.00 7.05 9.68
C ASP A 493 6.92 7.08 8.17
N GLY A 494 7.79 7.84 7.52
CA GLY A 494 7.82 7.90 6.08
C GLY A 494 8.79 8.92 5.51
N GLY A 495 8.71 9.12 4.22
CA GLY A 495 9.39 10.18 3.51
C GLY A 495 8.80 10.38 2.14
N HIS A 496 8.86 11.59 1.66
CA HIS A 496 8.47 11.93 0.31
C HIS A 496 9.50 12.81 -0.37
N ASP A 497 9.54 12.68 -1.67
CA ASP A 497 10.34 13.51 -2.55
C ASP A 497 9.46 14.05 -3.66
N VAL A 498 9.69 15.30 -4.05
CA VAL A 498 8.91 15.96 -5.09
C VAL A 498 9.83 16.80 -5.99
N MET A 499 9.58 16.73 -7.30
CA MET A 499 10.19 17.64 -8.27
C MET A 499 9.70 19.06 -8.02
N GLY A 500 10.59 20.04 -8.07
CA GLY A 500 10.21 21.44 -7.96
C GLY A 500 9.29 21.90 -9.09
N ILE A 501 8.42 22.84 -8.80
CA ILE A 501 7.60 23.51 -9.80
C ILE A 501 8.43 24.64 -10.44
N ASN A 502 8.54 24.66 -11.77
CA ASN A 502 9.37 25.64 -12.48
C ASN A 502 8.59 26.82 -13.08
N GLN A 503 7.27 26.83 -12.96
CA GLN A 503 6.39 27.89 -13.46
C GLN A 503 5.29 28.24 -12.46
N LEU A 504 5.11 29.51 -12.19
CA LEU A 504 3.99 30.01 -11.39
C LEU A 504 2.69 29.97 -12.21
N SER A 505 1.56 29.70 -11.55
CA SER A 505 0.25 29.73 -12.18
C SER A 505 -0.81 30.34 -11.26
N ASP A 506 -1.84 30.91 -11.87
CA ASP A 506 -3.05 31.36 -11.15
C ASP A 506 -4.09 30.21 -11.01
N LYS A 507 -3.82 29.03 -11.59
CA LYS A 507 -4.67 27.85 -11.50
C LYS A 507 -3.87 26.61 -11.17
N TRP A 508 -4.41 25.80 -10.23
CA TRP A 508 -3.81 24.53 -9.83
C TRP A 508 -4.88 23.46 -9.61
N TYR A 509 -4.54 22.20 -9.86
CA TYR A 509 -5.44 21.07 -9.75
C TYR A 509 -4.74 19.87 -9.11
N PHE A 510 -5.50 19.14 -8.26
CA PHE A 510 -5.16 17.84 -7.70
C PHE A 510 -6.33 16.89 -7.90
N ALA A 511 -6.09 15.70 -8.44
CA ALA A 511 -7.10 14.67 -8.58
C ALA A 511 -7.27 13.84 -7.30
N GLU A 512 -6.21 13.71 -6.49
CA GLU A 512 -6.22 13.04 -5.19
C GLU A 512 -6.56 14.00 -4.06
N GLY A 513 -7.23 13.47 -3.02
CA GLY A 513 -7.48 14.10 -1.74
C GLY A 513 -8.40 13.22 -0.90
N TYR A 514 -8.00 12.94 0.36
CA TYR A 514 -8.72 12.05 1.25
C TYR A 514 -8.58 12.48 2.70
N THR A 515 -9.70 12.54 3.43
CA THR A 515 -9.75 12.95 4.85
C THR A 515 -10.42 11.90 5.73
N ALA A 516 -10.79 10.73 5.16
CA ALA A 516 -11.44 9.70 5.94
C ALA A 516 -10.43 8.80 6.67
N GLY A 517 -10.89 8.16 7.74
CA GLY A 517 -10.08 7.24 8.52
C GLY A 517 -8.95 7.95 9.26
N ASP A 518 -7.71 7.51 9.04
CA ASP A 518 -6.51 8.02 9.68
C ASP A 518 -5.63 8.78 8.66
N PHE A 519 -6.29 9.60 7.83
CA PHE A 519 -5.65 10.52 6.89
C PHE A 519 -5.70 11.95 7.42
N ASP A 520 -4.58 12.67 7.27
CA ASP A 520 -4.45 14.11 7.47
C ASP A 520 -4.01 14.74 6.15
N THR A 521 -4.84 15.58 5.53
CA THR A 521 -4.56 16.18 4.21
C THR A 521 -4.33 17.68 4.32
N TYR A 522 -3.24 18.13 3.71
CA TYR A 522 -2.82 19.52 3.69
C TYR A 522 -2.66 20.01 2.24
N ILE A 523 -3.15 21.24 1.97
CA ILE A 523 -2.82 22.00 0.76
C ILE A 523 -1.89 23.14 1.16
N LEU A 524 -0.76 23.19 0.49
CA LEU A 524 0.32 24.13 0.77
C LEU A 524 0.44 25.12 -0.38
N LEU A 525 0.39 26.42 -0.07
CA LEU A 525 0.37 27.50 -1.05
C LEU A 525 1.56 28.42 -0.80
N GLN A 526 2.36 28.68 -1.85
CA GLN A 526 3.48 29.64 -1.79
C GLN A 526 3.15 30.86 -2.64
N ASN A 527 3.25 32.05 -2.04
CA ASN A 527 3.16 33.31 -2.75
C ASN A 527 4.55 33.99 -2.85
N PRO A 528 5.26 33.84 -3.97
CA PRO A 528 6.56 34.47 -4.14
C PRO A 528 6.48 35.95 -4.59
N ASN A 529 5.27 36.53 -4.68
CA ASN A 529 5.05 37.88 -5.16
C ASN A 529 5.29 38.94 -4.07
N ASP A 530 5.51 40.21 -4.48
CA ASP A 530 5.74 41.36 -3.60
C ASP A 530 4.45 41.87 -2.91
N SER A 531 3.30 41.24 -3.16
CA SER A 531 2.02 41.63 -2.56
C SER A 531 1.21 40.43 -2.16
N ASP A 532 0.35 40.62 -1.15
CA ASP A 532 -0.62 39.60 -0.75
C ASP A 532 -1.53 39.20 -1.91
N THR A 533 -1.94 37.93 -1.93
CA THR A 533 -2.90 37.42 -2.91
C THR A 533 -3.95 36.55 -2.23
N THR A 534 -5.11 36.42 -2.86
CA THR A 534 -6.15 35.48 -2.42
C THR A 534 -6.15 34.25 -3.30
N ALA A 535 -6.47 33.10 -2.73
CA ALA A 535 -6.71 31.85 -3.44
C ALA A 535 -8.07 31.27 -3.05
N ASN A 536 -8.86 30.90 -4.06
CA ASN A 536 -10.13 30.19 -3.92
C ASN A 536 -9.90 28.72 -4.20
N LEU A 537 -10.10 27.87 -3.19
CA LEU A 537 -10.04 26.42 -3.29
C LEU A 537 -11.46 25.89 -3.50
N THR A 538 -11.64 25.03 -4.50
CA THR A 538 -12.89 24.32 -4.76
C THR A 538 -12.62 22.82 -4.64
N TYR A 539 -13.19 22.19 -3.63
CA TYR A 539 -13.15 20.75 -3.41
C TYR A 539 -14.32 20.10 -4.17
N MET A 540 -14.01 19.19 -5.09
CA MET A 540 -14.99 18.45 -5.89
C MET A 540 -15.14 17.04 -5.33
N LEU A 541 -16.40 16.65 -5.08
CA LEU A 541 -16.72 15.37 -4.44
C LEU A 541 -17.13 14.33 -5.49
N GLY A 542 -17.00 13.04 -5.18
CA GLY A 542 -17.38 11.95 -6.09
C GLY A 542 -18.86 11.93 -6.50
N ASN A 543 -19.73 12.63 -5.76
CA ASN A 543 -21.16 12.77 -6.06
C ASN A 543 -21.51 14.02 -6.91
N GLY A 544 -20.51 14.76 -7.39
CA GLY A 544 -20.68 16.02 -8.14
C GLY A 544 -20.95 17.25 -7.29
N GLY A 545 -20.94 17.13 -5.95
CA GLY A 545 -21.02 18.27 -5.02
C GLY A 545 -19.68 19.01 -4.94
N THR A 546 -19.73 20.30 -4.56
CA THR A 546 -18.53 21.12 -4.33
C THR A 546 -18.57 21.85 -3.01
N ILE A 547 -17.41 22.02 -2.37
CA ILE A 547 -17.20 22.84 -1.19
C ILE A 547 -16.13 23.88 -1.53
N GLY A 548 -16.34 25.13 -1.14
CA GLY A 548 -15.42 26.24 -1.44
C GLY A 548 -14.79 26.83 -0.18
N GLN A 549 -13.53 27.28 -0.31
CA GLN A 549 -12.79 27.99 0.72
C GLN A 549 -11.95 29.09 0.09
N GLU A 550 -11.93 30.29 0.71
CA GLU A 550 -11.04 31.37 0.32
C GLU A 550 -9.97 31.59 1.40
N VAL A 551 -8.73 31.78 0.98
CA VAL A 551 -7.60 32.09 1.87
C VAL A 551 -6.78 33.25 1.33
N THR A 552 -6.13 34.01 2.21
CA THR A 552 -5.18 35.08 1.83
C THR A 552 -3.77 34.63 2.16
N ILE A 553 -2.86 34.77 1.20
CA ILE A 553 -1.45 34.39 1.31
C ILE A 553 -0.63 35.67 1.30
N GLY A 554 0.13 35.93 2.37
CA GLY A 554 0.99 37.11 2.48
C GLY A 554 2.06 37.17 1.39
N ALA A 555 2.59 38.36 1.12
CA ALA A 555 3.72 38.55 0.22
C ALA A 555 4.96 37.79 0.73
N HIS A 556 5.71 37.16 -0.18
CA HIS A 556 6.90 36.36 0.15
C HIS A 556 6.65 35.35 1.28
N SER A 557 5.49 34.67 1.26
CA SER A 557 5.07 33.81 2.34
C SER A 557 4.40 32.54 1.84
N ARG A 558 4.06 31.68 2.78
CA ARG A 558 3.30 30.46 2.55
C ARG A 558 2.01 30.43 3.38
N TYR A 559 1.08 29.60 2.98
CA TYR A 559 -0.13 29.30 3.73
C TYR A 559 -0.44 27.81 3.67
N THR A 560 -0.72 27.22 4.83
CA THR A 560 -1.09 25.81 4.97
C THR A 560 -2.59 25.70 5.23
N VAL A 561 -3.31 24.98 4.39
CA VAL A 561 -4.71 24.59 4.62
C VAL A 561 -4.75 23.17 5.16
N HIS A 562 -5.20 22.97 6.39
CA HIS A 562 -5.53 21.66 6.93
C HIS A 562 -6.96 21.31 6.46
N VAL A 563 -7.09 20.43 5.45
CA VAL A 563 -8.36 20.18 4.77
C VAL A 563 -9.36 19.48 5.69
N ASP A 564 -8.89 18.61 6.58
CA ASP A 564 -9.71 17.90 7.58
C ASP A 564 -10.45 18.84 8.53
N ALA A 565 -9.91 20.04 8.74
CA ALA A 565 -10.53 21.08 9.56
C ALA A 565 -11.54 21.97 8.80
N VAL A 566 -11.68 21.80 7.48
CA VAL A 566 -12.65 22.55 6.67
C VAL A 566 -14.03 21.95 6.86
N PRO A 567 -15.06 22.74 7.27
CA PRO A 567 -16.40 22.23 7.50
C PRO A 567 -17.00 21.51 6.28
N GLY A 568 -17.41 20.27 6.45
CA GLY A 568 -17.96 19.41 5.39
C GLY A 568 -16.93 18.60 4.62
N MET A 569 -15.64 18.72 4.98
CA MET A 569 -14.55 17.94 4.38
C MET A 569 -14.14 16.75 5.25
N GLU A 570 -14.81 16.50 6.37
CA GLU A 570 -14.50 15.40 7.27
C GLU A 570 -14.93 14.06 6.65
N GLN A 571 -14.09 13.05 6.69
CA GLN A 571 -14.38 11.67 6.27
C GLN A 571 -14.81 11.54 4.80
N ILE A 572 -14.10 12.19 3.88
CA ILE A 572 -14.50 12.26 2.48
C ILE A 572 -13.30 12.09 1.53
N GLU A 573 -13.56 11.59 0.31
CA GLU A 573 -12.64 11.68 -0.82
C GLU A 573 -13.03 12.87 -1.72
N PHE A 574 -12.03 13.56 -2.23
CA PHE A 574 -12.23 14.78 -3.01
C PHE A 574 -11.08 15.01 -4.00
N SER A 575 -11.30 15.90 -4.93
CA SER A 575 -10.25 16.52 -5.74
C SER A 575 -10.31 18.03 -5.56
N THR A 576 -9.21 18.74 -5.86
CA THR A 576 -9.11 20.18 -5.60
C THR A 576 -8.83 20.95 -6.88
N ALA A 577 -9.52 22.09 -7.07
CA ALA A 577 -9.16 23.12 -8.01
C ALA A 577 -8.88 24.42 -7.24
N ILE A 578 -7.81 25.14 -7.61
CA ILE A 578 -7.38 26.37 -6.98
C ILE A 578 -7.33 27.48 -8.03
N GLN A 579 -7.90 28.64 -7.72
CA GLN A 579 -7.81 29.85 -8.53
C GLN A 579 -7.31 30.99 -7.64
N SER A 580 -6.15 31.56 -7.98
CA SER A 580 -5.56 32.67 -7.25
C SER A 580 -5.61 34.01 -8.00
N GLY A 581 -5.52 35.10 -7.24
CA GLY A 581 -5.52 36.47 -7.78
C GLY A 581 -4.19 36.88 -8.44
N ALA A 582 -3.09 36.25 -8.04
CA ALA A 582 -1.77 36.37 -8.66
C ALA A 582 -1.18 34.97 -8.83
N PRO A 583 -0.23 34.73 -9.75
CA PRO A 583 0.40 33.43 -9.90
C PRO A 583 1.13 32.98 -8.64
N ILE A 584 0.83 31.76 -8.16
CA ILE A 584 1.36 31.13 -6.95
C ILE A 584 1.89 29.72 -7.28
N VAL A 585 2.32 29.01 -6.24
CA VAL A 585 2.64 27.57 -6.30
C VAL A 585 1.74 26.81 -5.33
N ALA A 586 1.36 25.59 -5.68
CA ALA A 586 0.56 24.71 -4.82
C ALA A 586 1.14 23.29 -4.79
N GLU A 587 1.22 22.72 -3.58
CA GLU A 587 1.54 21.32 -3.31
C GLU A 587 0.48 20.73 -2.37
N ARG A 588 0.38 19.40 -2.32
CA ARG A 588 -0.47 18.68 -1.38
C ARG A 588 0.36 17.67 -0.61
N ALA A 589 0.28 17.70 0.72
CA ALA A 589 0.82 16.66 1.59
C ALA A 589 -0.34 15.87 2.22
N MET A 590 -0.17 14.56 2.33
CA MET A 590 -1.09 13.66 3.01
C MET A 590 -0.29 12.73 3.91
N TYR A 591 -0.71 12.62 5.19
CA TYR A 591 -0.14 11.69 6.15
C TYR A 591 -1.22 10.68 6.54
N PHE A 592 -0.88 9.39 6.62
CA PHE A 592 -1.90 8.36 6.75
C PHE A 592 -1.44 7.11 7.50
N ASN A 593 -2.42 6.33 7.96
CA ASN A 593 -2.29 4.91 8.22
C ASN A 593 -3.30 4.16 7.36
N TYR A 594 -2.88 3.76 6.18
CA TYR A 594 -3.71 3.02 5.24
C TYR A 594 -3.51 1.52 5.41
N ARG A 595 -4.50 0.79 5.98
CA ARG A 595 -4.45 -0.68 6.16
C ARG A 595 -3.15 -1.15 6.87
N ASN A 596 -2.74 -0.48 7.93
CA ASN A 596 -1.48 -0.69 8.66
C ASN A 596 -0.20 -0.34 7.86
N ARG A 597 -0.31 0.46 6.83
CA ARG A 597 0.80 1.09 6.14
C ARG A 597 0.83 2.55 6.58
N ASN A 598 1.75 2.85 7.48
CA ASN A 598 2.00 4.21 7.95
C ASN A 598 2.86 4.93 6.93
N GLY A 599 2.59 6.21 6.72
CA GLY A 599 3.41 7.00 5.84
C GLY A 599 2.85 8.36 5.51
N GLY A 600 3.40 8.97 4.48
CA GLY A 600 2.92 10.23 3.94
C GLY A 600 3.49 10.52 2.56
N SER A 601 2.77 11.33 1.82
CA SER A 601 3.07 11.67 0.44
C SER A 601 2.96 13.17 0.23
N CYS A 602 3.83 13.73 -0.59
CA CYS A 602 3.64 15.05 -1.17
C CYS A 602 3.59 14.96 -2.70
N ALA A 603 2.75 15.76 -3.33
CA ALA A 603 2.67 15.88 -4.77
C ALA A 603 2.55 17.35 -5.18
N GLU A 604 3.20 17.69 -6.29
CA GLU A 604 2.99 18.97 -6.96
C GLU A 604 1.63 19.00 -7.67
N ALA A 605 1.05 20.19 -7.77
CA ALA A 605 -0.16 20.43 -8.54
C ALA A 605 0.15 20.56 -10.04
N THR A 606 -0.86 20.28 -10.89
CA THR A 606 -0.81 20.65 -12.31
C THR A 606 -1.52 21.99 -12.54
N SER A 607 -0.96 22.83 -13.42
CA SER A 607 -1.54 24.14 -13.74
C SER A 607 -2.70 24.08 -14.76
N SER A 608 -2.92 22.93 -15.39
CA SER A 608 -4.00 22.76 -16.37
C SER A 608 -4.41 21.29 -16.52
N PRO A 609 -5.70 21.01 -16.71
CA PRO A 609 -6.17 19.72 -17.20
C PRO A 609 -5.65 19.43 -18.62
N ALA A 610 -5.60 18.13 -18.99
CA ALA A 610 -5.17 17.66 -20.31
C ALA A 610 -6.05 16.48 -20.78
N THR A 611 -6.00 16.19 -22.08
CA THR A 611 -6.70 15.03 -22.66
C THR A 611 -5.86 13.76 -22.65
N THR A 612 -4.60 13.84 -22.22
CA THR A 612 -3.71 12.68 -22.13
C THR A 612 -2.80 12.79 -20.92
N TRP A 613 -2.66 11.66 -20.18
CA TRP A 613 -1.77 11.51 -19.04
C TRP A 613 -1.03 10.18 -19.11
N TYR A 614 0.18 10.15 -18.58
CA TYR A 614 1.04 8.98 -18.55
C TYR A 614 1.63 8.77 -17.16
N PHE A 615 1.79 7.51 -16.79
CA PHE A 615 2.46 7.05 -15.57
C PHE A 615 3.41 5.92 -15.93
N ALA A 616 4.70 6.10 -15.66
CA ALA A 616 5.72 5.08 -15.96
C ALA A 616 5.80 4.03 -14.87
N GLU A 617 5.62 4.43 -13.60
CA GLU A 617 5.54 3.52 -12.48
C GLU A 617 4.12 2.95 -12.35
N GLY A 618 4.04 1.77 -11.77
CA GLY A 618 2.86 1.08 -11.32
C GLY A 618 3.19 -0.34 -10.95
N TYR A 619 2.70 -0.79 -9.78
CA TYR A 619 2.92 -2.13 -9.28
C TYR A 619 1.73 -2.60 -8.44
N THR A 620 1.16 -3.74 -8.81
CA THR A 620 0.00 -4.35 -8.14
C THR A 620 0.34 -5.71 -7.51
N GLY A 621 1.62 -6.08 -7.48
CA GLY A 621 2.09 -7.39 -7.03
C GLY A 621 2.13 -7.55 -5.51
N SER A 622 2.16 -8.81 -5.09
CA SER A 622 2.23 -9.26 -3.69
C SER A 622 3.66 -9.65 -3.27
#